data_89550b929ae76fd83eebd0ad1a01240f
#
_entry.id   89550b929ae76fd83eebd0ad1a01240f
#
_cell.length_a   1.000
_cell.length_b   1.000
_cell.length_c   1.000
_cell.angle_alpha   90.00
_cell.angle_beta   90.00
_cell.angle_gamma   90.00
#
_symmetry.space_group_name_H-M   'P 1'
#
loop_
_entity.id
_entity.type
_entity.pdbx_description
1 polymer ?
#
loop_
_entity_poly.entity_id
_entity_poly.type
_entity_poly.pdbx_seq_one_letter_code
_entity_poly.pdbx_strand_id
1 'polypeptide(L)'
;IDNTFANRIVDFADLPVFDGALTYVSIFFFEKKSARRKSIYFYKVPKLPFIVPSSEQFIEISYDSLEEEGWILKSKEVKDCLDKMKSATPDILKKYAKCWAGAFTGKDDVLMFMKDEKVPFEDAMTIPVIRADSCSRYAYAEPTRKIYYPYAENGDNTVLIPLQEIQNSYPQTYEYIKEHEEILKARKDSRKVFGDKEGWYGLVRFGKLSRFKKKKIVSPGEVKGNKFSLDITGSAFSCGRVFSVTSEDENVSVEYILAFLNSELCEFYLHNTAALKQGGYYSYSSTAIDTLPFIYDPKKAIDVERLVINI
;
A
#
# COMPACT_ATOMS: atom_id res chain seq x y z
N ILE A 1 -26.81 14.59 22.27
CA ILE A 1 -25.56 15.13 21.72
C ILE A 1 -25.85 16.24 20.67
N ASP A 2 -27.13 16.48 20.38
CA ASP A 2 -27.58 17.24 19.21
C ASP A 2 -27.24 18.72 19.16
N ASN A 3 -26.55 19.27 20.19
CA ASN A 3 -26.16 20.67 20.24
C ASN A 3 -24.69 20.89 20.63
N THR A 4 -23.82 19.87 20.35
CA THR A 4 -22.39 19.96 20.64
C THR A 4 -21.61 19.98 19.33
N PHE A 5 -20.83 21.02 19.09
CA PHE A 5 -20.07 21.20 17.85
C PHE A 5 -18.58 21.32 18.17
N ALA A 6 -17.74 20.69 17.34
CA ALA A 6 -16.31 20.93 17.39
C ALA A 6 -16.03 22.37 16.99
N ASN A 7 -15.32 23.11 17.82
CA ASN A 7 -14.95 24.51 17.56
C ASN A 7 -13.54 24.60 16.97
N ARG A 8 -12.60 23.86 17.59
CA ARG A 8 -11.20 23.85 17.15
C ARG A 8 -10.64 22.45 17.24
N ILE A 9 -9.69 22.17 16.34
CA ILE A 9 -8.87 20.96 16.38
C ILE A 9 -7.41 21.38 16.29
N VAL A 10 -6.60 20.88 17.21
CA VAL A 10 -5.14 20.97 17.18
C VAL A 10 -4.62 19.57 16.94
N ASP A 11 -4.03 19.32 15.77
CA ASP A 11 -3.57 18.02 15.34
C ASP A 11 -2.05 17.93 15.37
N PHE A 12 -1.52 17.01 16.15
CA PHE A 12 -0.09 16.73 16.24
C PHE A 12 0.40 15.77 15.14
N ALA A 13 -0.53 15.25 14.33
CA ALA A 13 -0.23 14.37 13.21
C ALA A 13 0.73 13.23 13.61
N ASP A 14 1.89 13.15 12.98
CA ASP A 14 2.92 12.13 13.17
C ASP A 14 4.00 12.51 14.21
N LEU A 15 3.83 13.63 14.93
CA LEU A 15 4.79 14.05 15.95
C LEU A 15 4.78 13.12 17.17
N PRO A 16 5.96 12.77 17.72
CA PRO A 16 6.08 11.90 18.90
C PRO A 16 5.76 12.69 20.18
N VAL A 17 4.48 12.81 20.49
CA VAL A 17 4.00 13.58 21.68
C VAL A 17 4.32 12.87 22.98
N PHE A 18 4.33 11.54 23.00
CA PHE A 18 4.62 10.72 24.17
C PHE A 18 5.83 9.82 23.93
N ASP A 19 6.74 9.78 24.91
CA ASP A 19 7.89 8.88 24.85
C ASP A 19 7.45 7.41 24.85
N GLY A 20 7.98 6.64 23.91
CA GLY A 20 7.76 5.19 23.81
C GLY A 20 6.37 4.78 23.31
N ALA A 21 5.50 5.74 22.95
CA ALA A 21 4.16 5.44 22.41
C ALA A 21 4.00 5.90 20.96
N LEU A 22 3.56 5.00 20.09
CA LEU A 22 3.22 5.27 18.69
C LEU A 22 1.73 5.67 18.58
N THR A 23 1.39 6.87 19.07
CA THR A 23 0.02 7.38 19.05
C THR A 23 -0.10 8.65 18.24
N TYR A 24 -1.21 8.79 17.52
CA TYR A 24 -1.58 10.03 16.84
C TYR A 24 -2.43 10.84 17.81
N VAL A 25 -2.02 12.06 18.10
CA VAL A 25 -2.63 12.90 19.12
C VAL A 25 -3.32 14.09 18.46
N SER A 26 -4.55 14.36 18.89
CA SER A 26 -5.27 15.58 18.51
C SER A 26 -6.04 16.10 19.72
N ILE A 27 -6.12 17.41 19.87
CA ILE A 27 -6.91 18.08 20.90
C ILE A 27 -8.15 18.65 20.23
N PHE A 28 -9.32 18.24 20.72
CA PHE A 28 -10.61 18.72 20.25
C PHE A 28 -11.22 19.67 21.27
N PHE A 29 -11.66 20.82 20.81
CA PHE A 29 -12.42 21.77 21.59
C PHE A 29 -13.88 21.73 21.13
N PHE A 30 -14.77 21.38 22.04
CA PHE A 30 -16.20 21.32 21.77
C PHE A 30 -16.94 22.46 22.44
N GLU A 31 -17.99 22.92 21.79
CA GLU A 31 -18.85 23.97 22.29
C GLU A 31 -20.30 23.52 22.21
N LYS A 32 -21.04 23.75 23.30
CA LYS A 32 -22.49 23.53 23.34
C LYS A 32 -23.21 24.84 23.00
N LYS A 33 -23.93 24.83 21.88
CA LYS A 33 -24.70 25.99 21.41
C LYS A 33 -26.07 25.60 20.90
N SER A 34 -27.01 26.53 20.93
CA SER A 34 -28.36 26.37 20.39
C SER A 34 -28.41 26.38 18.85
N ALA A 35 -27.39 26.89 18.18
CA ALA A 35 -27.28 26.94 16.73
C ALA A 35 -25.98 26.29 16.23
N ARG A 36 -26.06 25.55 15.10
CA ARG A 36 -24.89 24.96 14.46
C ARG A 36 -23.88 26.04 14.08
N ARG A 37 -22.60 25.78 14.38
CA ARG A 37 -21.51 26.61 13.85
C ARG A 37 -21.39 26.43 12.33
N LYS A 38 -20.93 27.50 11.66
CA LYS A 38 -20.65 27.46 10.22
C LYS A 38 -19.28 26.85 9.90
N SER A 39 -18.34 26.98 10.85
CA SER A 39 -16.94 26.61 10.60
C SER A 39 -16.29 25.98 11.83
N ILE A 40 -15.28 25.16 11.56
CA ILE A 40 -14.32 24.61 12.52
C ILE A 40 -12.94 25.18 12.22
N TYR A 41 -12.16 25.45 13.26
CA TYR A 41 -10.80 25.98 13.13
C TYR A 41 -9.78 24.86 13.34
N PHE A 42 -8.94 24.61 12.37
CA PHE A 42 -7.96 23.53 12.35
C PHE A 42 -6.53 24.06 12.36
N TYR A 43 -5.68 23.49 13.22
CA TYR A 43 -4.25 23.77 13.25
C TYR A 43 -3.45 22.47 13.30
N LYS A 44 -2.56 22.28 12.32
CA LYS A 44 -1.59 21.19 12.33
C LYS A 44 -0.30 21.67 12.98
N VAL A 45 0.12 21.02 14.07
CA VAL A 45 1.35 21.35 14.79
C VAL A 45 2.56 21.03 13.92
N PRO A 46 3.44 22.01 13.62
CA PRO A 46 4.56 21.78 12.73
C PRO A 46 5.74 21.06 13.39
N LYS A 47 5.93 21.25 14.70
CA LYS A 47 7.05 20.66 15.47
C LYS A 47 6.80 20.72 16.97
N LEU A 48 7.58 19.93 17.71
CA LEU A 48 7.70 20.02 19.17
C LEU A 48 8.94 20.86 19.56
N PRO A 49 8.97 21.52 20.75
CA PRO A 49 7.87 21.57 21.71
C PRO A 49 6.66 22.37 21.19
N PHE A 50 5.47 21.98 21.64
CA PHE A 50 4.22 22.64 21.23
C PHE A 50 4.15 24.06 21.79
N ILE A 51 3.88 25.01 20.92
CA ILE A 51 3.59 26.42 21.27
C ILE A 51 2.14 26.68 20.87
N VAL A 52 1.37 27.26 21.79
CA VAL A 52 -0.03 27.54 21.51
C VAL A 52 -0.14 28.53 20.34
N PRO A 53 -0.83 28.16 19.25
CA PRO A 53 -0.93 29.02 18.08
C PRO A 53 -1.82 30.23 18.33
N SER A 54 -1.51 31.35 17.65
CA SER A 54 -2.43 32.50 17.58
C SER A 54 -3.66 32.13 16.73
N SER A 55 -4.73 32.91 16.88
CA SER A 55 -5.97 32.64 16.12
C SER A 55 -5.80 32.70 14.61
N GLU A 56 -4.85 33.48 14.10
CA GLU A 56 -4.54 33.66 12.67
C GLU A 56 -3.85 32.45 12.06
N GLN A 57 -3.26 31.58 12.87
CA GLN A 57 -2.58 30.37 12.40
C GLN A 57 -3.54 29.20 12.17
N PHE A 58 -4.80 29.34 12.57
CA PHE A 58 -5.81 28.32 12.33
C PHE A 58 -6.39 28.46 10.92
N ILE A 59 -6.55 27.34 10.25
CA ILE A 59 -7.29 27.25 8.99
C ILE A 59 -8.78 27.16 9.32
N GLU A 60 -9.58 28.03 8.74
CA GLU A 60 -11.04 27.98 8.84
C GLU A 60 -11.58 27.00 7.80
N ILE A 61 -12.38 26.03 8.24
CA ILE A 61 -12.99 24.99 7.40
C ILE A 61 -14.50 25.04 7.60
N SER A 62 -15.26 25.22 6.52
CA SER A 62 -16.71 25.19 6.56
C SER A 62 -17.23 23.79 6.92
N TYR A 63 -18.20 23.72 7.84
CA TYR A 63 -18.89 22.47 8.15
C TYR A 63 -19.60 21.87 6.92
N ASP A 64 -20.11 22.71 6.00
CA ASP A 64 -20.78 22.25 4.79
C ASP A 64 -19.81 21.61 3.79
N SER A 65 -18.50 21.77 4.01
CA SER A 65 -17.45 21.15 3.20
C SER A 65 -16.97 19.80 3.74
N LEU A 66 -17.45 19.35 4.91
CA LEU A 66 -17.06 18.08 5.52
C LEU A 66 -17.96 16.95 5.02
N GLU A 67 -17.35 15.88 4.55
CA GLU A 67 -18.03 14.69 4.06
C GLU A 67 -18.26 13.69 5.19
N GLU A 68 -19.35 12.90 5.14
CA GLU A 68 -19.66 11.90 6.18
C GLU A 68 -18.65 10.76 6.20
N GLU A 69 -18.06 10.41 5.06
CA GLU A 69 -17.08 9.34 4.91
C GLU A 69 -15.71 9.70 5.52
N GLY A 70 -15.41 10.98 5.69
CA GLY A 70 -14.16 11.44 6.29
C GLY A 70 -13.90 12.94 6.13
N TRP A 71 -13.36 13.55 7.18
CA TRP A 71 -13.06 14.96 7.19
C TRP A 71 -11.69 15.26 6.58
N ILE A 72 -11.67 15.94 5.44
CA ILE A 72 -10.44 16.48 4.86
C ILE A 72 -10.20 17.87 5.47
N LEU A 73 -9.38 17.90 6.52
CA LEU A 73 -9.05 19.12 7.26
C LEU A 73 -7.88 19.85 6.58
N LYS A 74 -8.15 20.48 5.45
CA LYS A 74 -7.19 21.20 4.61
C LYS A 74 -7.72 22.60 4.29
N SER A 75 -6.80 23.47 3.80
CA SER A 75 -7.20 24.80 3.33
C SER A 75 -8.15 24.73 2.13
N LYS A 76 -8.87 25.82 1.89
CA LYS A 76 -9.82 25.92 0.79
C LYS A 76 -9.13 25.68 -0.56
N GLU A 77 -7.93 26.24 -0.74
CA GLU A 77 -7.17 26.10 -2.00
C GLU A 77 -6.82 24.65 -2.29
N VAL A 78 -6.40 23.88 -1.27
CA VAL A 78 -6.12 22.45 -1.40
C VAL A 78 -7.40 21.69 -1.74
N LYS A 79 -8.50 22.00 -1.06
CA LYS A 79 -9.78 21.35 -1.32
C LYS A 79 -10.28 21.65 -2.74
N ASP A 80 -10.28 22.92 -3.15
CA ASP A 80 -10.68 23.32 -4.50
C ASP A 80 -9.85 22.61 -5.58
N CYS A 81 -8.55 22.40 -5.33
CA CYS A 81 -7.67 21.63 -6.22
C CYS A 81 -8.08 20.15 -6.30
N LEU A 82 -8.34 19.50 -5.15
CA LEU A 82 -8.79 18.10 -5.13
C LEU A 82 -10.15 17.93 -5.83
N ASP A 83 -11.08 18.84 -5.60
CA ASP A 83 -12.41 18.82 -6.22
C ASP A 83 -12.32 19.06 -7.74
N LYS A 84 -11.42 19.95 -8.17
CA LYS A 84 -11.12 20.14 -9.60
C LYS A 84 -10.55 18.88 -10.23
N MET A 85 -9.64 18.17 -9.54
CA MET A 85 -9.11 16.90 -10.03
C MET A 85 -10.21 15.85 -10.19
N LYS A 86 -11.07 15.70 -9.19
CA LYS A 86 -12.21 14.76 -9.23
C LYS A 86 -13.18 15.12 -10.36
N SER A 87 -13.51 16.41 -10.53
CA SER A 87 -14.49 16.87 -11.54
C SER A 87 -13.96 16.83 -12.97
N ALA A 88 -12.64 16.98 -13.15
CA ALA A 88 -12.00 16.93 -14.46
C ALA A 88 -11.84 15.49 -15.00
N THR A 89 -12.00 14.49 -14.15
CA THR A 89 -11.85 13.08 -14.52
C THR A 89 -13.18 12.34 -14.34
N PRO A 90 -13.75 11.78 -15.43
CA PRO A 90 -15.02 11.04 -15.33
C PRO A 90 -14.87 9.69 -14.63
N ASP A 91 -13.64 9.19 -14.50
CA ASP A 91 -13.33 7.84 -14.07
C ASP A 91 -12.34 7.81 -12.89
N ILE A 92 -12.27 6.64 -12.25
CA ILE A 92 -11.26 6.30 -11.26
C ILE A 92 -10.35 5.19 -11.77
N LEU A 93 -9.15 5.08 -11.22
CA LEU A 93 -8.15 4.11 -11.66
C LEU A 93 -8.66 2.67 -11.67
N LYS A 94 -9.51 2.29 -10.71
CA LYS A 94 -10.13 0.95 -10.61
C LYS A 94 -10.83 0.48 -11.87
N LYS A 95 -11.29 1.40 -12.73
CA LYS A 95 -11.93 1.05 -14.00
C LYS A 95 -10.94 0.41 -14.98
N TYR A 96 -9.67 0.82 -14.92
CA TYR A 96 -8.63 0.45 -15.89
C TYR A 96 -7.56 -0.45 -15.29
N ALA A 97 -7.39 -0.43 -13.98
CA ALA A 97 -6.33 -1.14 -13.30
C ALA A 97 -6.81 -1.71 -11.97
N LYS A 98 -6.08 -2.66 -11.43
CA LYS A 98 -6.39 -3.28 -10.15
C LYS A 98 -5.19 -3.39 -9.25
N CYS A 99 -5.40 -3.03 -7.99
CA CYS A 99 -4.42 -3.15 -6.93
C CYS A 99 -4.50 -4.53 -6.26
N TRP A 100 -3.34 -5.15 -6.00
CA TRP A 100 -3.24 -6.48 -5.42
C TRP A 100 -2.26 -6.52 -4.25
N ALA A 101 -2.64 -7.28 -3.23
CA ALA A 101 -1.70 -7.69 -2.19
C ALA A 101 -0.84 -8.86 -2.65
N GLY A 102 0.41 -8.88 -2.18
CA GLY A 102 1.36 -9.94 -2.53
C GLY A 102 1.34 -11.14 -1.59
N ALA A 103 2.40 -11.95 -1.69
CA ALA A 103 2.61 -13.11 -0.83
C ALA A 103 3.00 -12.69 0.60
N PHE A 104 2.54 -13.45 1.58
CA PHE A 104 2.87 -13.26 3.00
C PHE A 104 3.27 -14.59 3.62
N THR A 105 4.53 -14.68 4.04
CA THR A 105 5.09 -15.91 4.61
C THR A 105 4.58 -16.20 6.01
N GLY A 106 4.29 -15.15 6.78
CA GLY A 106 3.99 -15.22 8.22
C GLY A 106 5.23 -15.44 9.09
N LYS A 107 6.39 -15.75 8.47
CA LYS A 107 7.67 -15.98 9.15
C LYS A 107 8.82 -15.75 8.15
N ASP A 108 9.14 -14.47 7.92
CA ASP A 108 10.13 -14.07 6.91
C ASP A 108 11.54 -14.59 7.22
N ASP A 109 11.94 -14.67 8.50
CA ASP A 109 13.24 -15.18 8.95
C ASP A 109 13.46 -16.68 8.71
N VAL A 110 12.39 -17.44 8.43
CA VAL A 110 12.46 -18.88 8.09
C VAL A 110 12.25 -19.12 6.59
N LEU A 111 11.40 -18.32 5.94
CA LEU A 111 10.93 -18.62 4.59
C LEU A 111 11.39 -17.60 3.52
N MET A 112 12.20 -16.58 3.90
CA MET A 112 12.70 -15.56 2.99
C MET A 112 14.21 -15.42 3.13
N PHE A 113 14.92 -15.36 2.01
CA PHE A 113 16.37 -15.36 1.91
C PHE A 113 16.84 -14.24 0.98
N MET A 114 18.10 -13.84 1.06
CA MET A 114 18.70 -12.98 0.06
C MET A 114 18.71 -13.68 -1.30
N LYS A 115 18.60 -12.92 -2.40
CA LYS A 115 18.56 -13.47 -3.76
C LYS A 115 19.73 -14.43 -4.04
N ASP A 116 20.93 -14.04 -3.63
CA ASP A 116 22.17 -14.76 -3.90
C ASP A 116 22.59 -15.71 -2.77
N GLU A 117 21.79 -15.82 -1.73
CA GLU A 117 22.04 -16.70 -0.62
C GLU A 117 21.79 -18.17 -1.01
N LYS A 118 22.66 -19.09 -0.57
CA LYS A 118 22.37 -20.52 -0.69
C LYS A 118 21.22 -20.87 0.23
N VAL A 119 20.14 -21.38 -0.33
CA VAL A 119 18.95 -21.76 0.42
C VAL A 119 18.90 -23.26 0.67
N PRO A 120 18.20 -23.69 1.73
CA PRO A 120 17.99 -25.11 2.02
C PRO A 120 16.81 -25.71 1.24
N PHE A 121 16.57 -25.21 0.03
CA PHE A 121 15.48 -25.64 -0.84
C PHE A 121 16.00 -25.97 -2.24
N GLU A 122 15.32 -26.83 -2.95
CA GLU A 122 15.46 -26.95 -4.37
C GLU A 122 14.98 -25.66 -5.07
N ASP A 123 15.67 -25.23 -6.12
CA ASP A 123 15.36 -23.97 -6.83
C ASP A 123 13.90 -23.88 -7.28
N ALA A 124 13.31 -25.03 -7.67
CA ALA A 124 11.91 -25.12 -8.05
C ALA A 124 10.92 -24.76 -6.92
N MET A 125 11.38 -24.80 -5.67
CA MET A 125 10.59 -24.45 -4.48
C MET A 125 10.76 -22.99 -4.05
N THR A 126 11.39 -22.16 -4.86
CA THR A 126 11.58 -20.75 -4.56
C THR A 126 11.13 -19.85 -5.70
N ILE A 127 10.69 -18.64 -5.37
CA ILE A 127 10.46 -17.57 -6.35
C ILE A 127 11.15 -16.29 -5.91
N PRO A 128 11.63 -15.47 -6.86
CA PRO A 128 12.18 -14.16 -6.53
C PRO A 128 11.09 -13.25 -5.96
N VAL A 129 11.46 -12.36 -5.02
CA VAL A 129 10.53 -11.43 -4.38
C VAL A 129 11.06 -10.00 -4.37
N ILE A 130 10.17 -9.07 -4.72
CA ILE A 130 10.39 -7.63 -4.64
C ILE A 130 10.00 -7.14 -3.25
N ARG A 131 10.87 -6.33 -2.65
CA ARG A 131 10.67 -5.66 -1.37
C ARG A 131 10.63 -4.14 -1.56
N ALA A 132 10.30 -3.43 -0.48
CA ALA A 132 10.20 -1.97 -0.50
C ALA A 132 11.52 -1.28 -0.88
N ASP A 133 12.66 -1.90 -0.56
CA ASP A 133 14.00 -1.43 -0.91
C ASP A 133 14.33 -1.54 -2.41
N SER A 134 13.59 -2.37 -3.14
CA SER A 134 13.71 -2.52 -4.60
C SER A 134 12.91 -1.47 -5.38
N CYS A 135 12.09 -0.66 -4.72
CA CYS A 135 11.18 0.26 -5.40
C CYS A 135 11.76 1.68 -5.45
N SER A 136 11.78 2.25 -6.65
CA SER A 136 12.17 3.64 -6.92
C SER A 136 11.29 4.22 -8.02
N ARG A 137 11.12 5.55 -8.01
CA ARG A 137 10.26 6.25 -8.97
C ARG A 137 10.72 5.99 -10.41
N TYR A 138 9.84 5.50 -11.27
CA TYR A 138 10.06 5.13 -12.68
C TYR A 138 11.05 3.99 -12.95
N ALA A 139 11.81 3.52 -11.97
CA ALA A 139 12.80 2.48 -12.17
C ALA A 139 12.19 1.09 -12.37
N TYR A 140 12.96 0.18 -12.92
CA TYR A 140 12.64 -1.25 -12.87
C TYR A 140 12.87 -1.77 -11.45
N ALA A 141 11.90 -2.56 -10.95
CA ALA A 141 12.03 -3.20 -9.65
C ALA A 141 12.77 -4.54 -9.81
N GLU A 142 13.96 -4.62 -9.25
CA GLU A 142 14.74 -5.85 -9.22
C GLU A 142 14.50 -6.62 -7.92
N PRO A 143 14.26 -7.94 -7.98
CA PRO A 143 14.09 -8.74 -6.77
C PRO A 143 15.41 -8.82 -5.98
N THR A 144 15.35 -8.47 -4.70
CA THR A 144 16.49 -8.52 -3.78
C THR A 144 16.45 -9.76 -2.87
N ARG A 145 15.32 -10.46 -2.89
CA ARG A 145 15.08 -11.65 -2.07
C ARG A 145 14.48 -12.77 -2.91
N LYS A 146 14.44 -13.95 -2.32
CA LYS A 146 13.66 -15.12 -2.76
C LYS A 146 12.92 -15.72 -1.58
N ILE A 147 11.75 -16.28 -1.84
CA ILE A 147 10.93 -16.93 -0.82
C ILE A 147 10.66 -18.37 -1.19
N TYR A 148 10.52 -19.20 -0.17
CA TYR A 148 9.90 -20.51 -0.32
C TYR A 148 8.48 -20.37 -0.86
N TYR A 149 8.17 -21.10 -1.92
CA TYR A 149 6.88 -20.99 -2.62
C TYR A 149 6.42 -22.36 -3.16
N PRO A 150 5.81 -23.22 -2.32
CA PRO A 150 5.45 -24.59 -2.65
C PRO A 150 4.11 -24.66 -3.39
N TYR A 151 3.98 -23.91 -4.48
CA TYR A 151 2.73 -23.86 -5.24
C TYR A 151 2.97 -24.05 -6.71
N ALA A 152 2.02 -24.73 -7.37
CA ALA A 152 1.98 -24.95 -8.80
C ALA A 152 0.75 -24.27 -9.43
N GLU A 153 0.81 -24.02 -10.74
CA GLU A 153 -0.34 -23.61 -11.53
C GLU A 153 -1.19 -24.83 -11.91
N ASN A 154 -2.50 -24.72 -11.70
CA ASN A 154 -3.48 -25.66 -12.20
C ASN A 154 -4.58 -24.88 -12.93
N GLY A 155 -4.43 -24.68 -14.23
CA GLY A 155 -5.21 -23.72 -15.01
C GLY A 155 -5.02 -22.30 -14.44
N ASP A 156 -6.10 -21.61 -14.15
CA ASP A 156 -6.08 -20.27 -13.57
C ASP A 156 -5.85 -20.23 -12.04
N ASN A 157 -5.72 -21.41 -11.41
CA ASN A 157 -5.57 -21.52 -9.97
C ASN A 157 -4.12 -21.76 -9.59
N THR A 158 -3.76 -21.24 -8.42
CA THR A 158 -2.51 -21.55 -7.74
C THR A 158 -2.83 -22.52 -6.62
N VAL A 159 -2.24 -23.71 -6.66
CA VAL A 159 -2.50 -24.81 -5.74
C VAL A 159 -1.25 -25.17 -4.94
N LEU A 160 -1.44 -25.51 -3.67
CA LEU A 160 -0.36 -25.97 -2.80
C LEU A 160 0.06 -27.39 -3.26
N ILE A 161 1.36 -27.60 -3.46
CA ILE A 161 1.91 -28.91 -3.77
C ILE A 161 1.74 -29.81 -2.56
N PRO A 162 1.18 -31.03 -2.71
CA PRO A 162 0.98 -31.96 -1.60
C PRO A 162 2.30 -32.26 -0.85
N LEU A 163 2.25 -32.32 0.49
CA LEU A 163 3.44 -32.57 1.30
C LEU A 163 4.16 -33.89 0.93
N GLN A 164 3.40 -34.92 0.55
CA GLN A 164 3.94 -36.18 0.10
C GLN A 164 4.74 -36.04 -1.22
N GLU A 165 4.28 -35.16 -2.12
CA GLU A 165 5.00 -34.85 -3.36
C GLU A 165 6.27 -34.07 -3.07
N ILE A 166 6.22 -33.11 -2.11
CA ILE A 166 7.42 -32.39 -1.65
C ILE A 166 8.43 -33.38 -1.05
N GLN A 167 8.00 -34.32 -0.23
CA GLN A 167 8.85 -35.36 0.35
C GLN A 167 9.55 -36.20 -0.71
N ASN A 168 8.83 -36.58 -1.77
CA ASN A 168 9.34 -37.46 -2.79
C ASN A 168 10.25 -36.76 -3.82
N SER A 169 9.91 -35.52 -4.19
CA SER A 169 10.54 -34.80 -5.31
C SER A 169 11.48 -33.68 -4.88
N TYR A 170 11.33 -33.18 -3.64
CA TYR A 170 12.09 -32.05 -3.10
C TYR A 170 12.57 -32.34 -1.67
N PRO A 171 13.45 -33.32 -1.48
CA PRO A 171 13.82 -33.83 -0.16
C PRO A 171 14.50 -32.79 0.74
N GLN A 172 15.35 -31.89 0.19
CA GLN A 172 15.97 -30.83 1.00
C GLN A 172 14.92 -29.86 1.55
N THR A 173 13.97 -29.49 0.71
CA THR A 173 12.83 -28.64 1.11
C THR A 173 12.01 -29.33 2.19
N TYR A 174 11.71 -30.62 2.04
CA TYR A 174 10.93 -31.38 3.00
C TYR A 174 11.61 -31.42 4.38
N GLU A 175 12.90 -31.77 4.44
CA GLU A 175 13.65 -31.84 5.69
C GLU A 175 13.68 -30.47 6.39
N TYR A 176 13.94 -29.38 5.66
CA TYR A 176 13.95 -28.05 6.22
C TYR A 176 12.58 -27.63 6.78
N ILE A 177 11.49 -27.92 6.08
CA ILE A 177 10.14 -27.59 6.54
C ILE A 177 9.80 -28.40 7.81
N LYS A 178 10.20 -29.67 7.84
CA LYS A 178 9.97 -30.55 9.01
C LYS A 178 10.74 -30.08 10.24
N GLU A 179 11.99 -29.61 10.06
CA GLU A 179 12.78 -29.03 11.14
C GLU A 179 12.09 -27.78 11.75
N HIS A 180 11.37 -27.02 10.91
CA HIS A 180 10.72 -25.78 11.32
C HIS A 180 9.18 -25.95 11.56
N GLU A 181 8.69 -27.17 11.63
CA GLU A 181 7.24 -27.46 11.70
C GLU A 181 6.53 -26.71 12.82
N GLU A 182 7.06 -26.74 14.04
CA GLU A 182 6.48 -26.09 15.21
C GLU A 182 6.36 -24.55 15.01
N ILE A 183 7.41 -23.94 14.46
CA ILE A 183 7.45 -22.49 14.17
C ILE A 183 6.43 -22.15 13.08
N LEU A 184 6.35 -22.97 12.05
CA LEU A 184 5.43 -22.76 10.92
C LEU A 184 3.97 -22.94 11.32
N LYS A 185 3.67 -23.90 12.18
CA LYS A 185 2.35 -24.09 12.76
C LYS A 185 1.93 -22.98 13.73
N ALA A 186 2.87 -22.37 14.44
CA ALA A 186 2.61 -21.27 15.36
C ALA A 186 2.30 -19.92 14.67
N ARG A 187 2.41 -19.83 13.34
CA ARG A 187 2.12 -18.59 12.59
C ARG A 187 0.66 -18.16 12.74
N LYS A 188 0.44 -16.85 12.66
CA LYS A 188 -0.88 -16.23 12.79
C LYS A 188 -1.18 -15.33 11.59
N ASP A 189 -2.42 -15.38 11.12
CA ASP A 189 -3.00 -14.34 10.29
C ASP A 189 -4.06 -13.58 11.11
N SER A 190 -3.71 -12.34 11.48
CA SER A 190 -4.50 -11.54 12.43
C SER A 190 -4.63 -12.24 13.78
N ARG A 191 -5.83 -12.69 14.16
CA ARG A 191 -6.11 -13.39 15.44
C ARG A 191 -6.16 -14.91 15.29
N LYS A 192 -6.11 -15.45 14.06
CA LYS A 192 -6.22 -16.90 13.82
C LYS A 192 -4.83 -17.52 13.75
N VAL A 193 -4.61 -18.58 14.52
CA VAL A 193 -3.41 -19.43 14.39
C VAL A 193 -3.51 -20.19 13.07
N PHE A 194 -2.41 -20.26 12.33
CA PHE A 194 -2.36 -20.96 11.05
C PHE A 194 -2.36 -22.48 11.21
N GLY A 195 -1.88 -22.98 12.26
CA GLY A 195 -1.39 -24.19 12.88
C GLY A 195 -1.86 -25.55 12.45
N ASP A 196 -3.10 -25.92 12.66
CA ASP A 196 -3.53 -27.33 12.49
C ASP A 196 -4.19 -27.62 11.14
N LYS A 197 -3.96 -26.74 10.17
CA LYS A 197 -4.48 -26.94 8.81
C LYS A 197 -3.58 -27.89 8.03
N GLU A 198 -4.18 -28.70 7.19
CA GLU A 198 -3.47 -29.60 6.25
C GLU A 198 -2.35 -28.90 5.47
N GLY A 199 -2.49 -27.59 5.18
CA GLY A 199 -1.50 -26.75 4.48
C GLY A 199 -0.54 -25.95 5.37
N TRP A 200 -0.26 -26.38 6.60
CA TRP A 200 0.59 -25.65 7.56
C TRP A 200 1.98 -25.27 7.03
N TYR A 201 2.51 -26.02 6.07
CA TYR A 201 3.80 -25.80 5.41
C TYR A 201 3.75 -24.76 4.28
N GLY A 202 2.56 -24.36 3.83
CA GLY A 202 2.41 -23.31 2.81
C GLY A 202 2.57 -21.90 3.37
N LEU A 203 2.41 -20.89 2.53
CA LEU A 203 2.41 -19.49 2.94
C LEU A 203 1.09 -19.12 3.60
N VAL A 204 1.11 -18.15 4.52
CA VAL A 204 -0.11 -17.60 5.15
C VAL A 204 -1.03 -16.97 4.09
N ARG A 205 -0.44 -16.25 3.14
CA ARG A 205 -1.10 -15.78 1.92
C ARG A 205 -0.14 -16.00 0.76
N PHE A 206 -0.53 -16.78 -0.21
CA PHE A 206 0.36 -17.18 -1.31
C PHE A 206 0.21 -16.30 -2.56
N GLY A 207 -0.85 -15.51 -2.67
CA GLY A 207 -1.14 -14.75 -3.87
C GLY A 207 -1.57 -15.64 -5.05
N LYS A 208 -1.44 -15.15 -6.27
CA LYS A 208 -1.66 -15.93 -7.50
C LYS A 208 -0.43 -15.90 -8.37
N LEU A 209 0.11 -17.06 -8.74
CA LEU A 209 1.31 -17.20 -9.55
C LEU A 209 1.14 -16.54 -10.93
N SER A 210 -0.03 -16.72 -11.56
CA SER A 210 -0.37 -16.07 -12.82
C SER A 210 -0.31 -14.54 -12.78
N ARG A 211 -0.59 -13.91 -11.61
CA ARG A 211 -0.46 -12.48 -11.42
C ARG A 211 0.97 -12.03 -11.19
N PHE A 212 1.77 -12.85 -10.49
CA PHE A 212 3.19 -12.54 -10.32
C PHE A 212 3.91 -12.50 -11.65
N LYS A 213 3.58 -13.39 -12.57
CA LYS A 213 4.17 -13.47 -13.91
C LYS A 213 3.80 -12.30 -14.84
N LYS A 214 2.70 -11.59 -14.56
CA LYS A 214 2.31 -10.43 -15.37
C LYS A 214 3.27 -9.26 -15.13
N LYS A 215 3.52 -8.51 -16.22
CA LYS A 215 4.09 -7.17 -16.12
C LYS A 215 3.19 -6.30 -15.23
N LYS A 216 3.78 -5.64 -14.25
CA LYS A 216 3.03 -4.89 -13.23
C LYS A 216 3.82 -3.74 -12.66
N ILE A 217 3.12 -2.82 -12.05
CA ILE A 217 3.70 -1.78 -11.21
C ILE A 217 3.75 -2.33 -9.78
N VAL A 218 4.82 -2.04 -9.07
CA VAL A 218 5.00 -2.36 -7.65
C VAL A 218 5.35 -1.11 -6.87
N SER A 219 4.88 -1.00 -5.64
CA SER A 219 5.18 0.13 -4.75
C SER A 219 5.13 -0.30 -3.30
N PRO A 220 5.97 0.30 -2.43
CA PRO A 220 5.78 0.17 -1.00
C PRO A 220 4.42 0.69 -0.56
N GLY A 221 3.83 0.05 0.44
CA GLY A 221 2.57 0.49 1.03
C GLY A 221 2.71 1.72 1.94
N GLU A 222 3.94 2.02 2.38
CA GLU A 222 4.25 3.20 3.20
C GLU A 222 5.42 3.95 2.59
N VAL A 223 5.20 5.20 2.18
CA VAL A 223 6.16 6.03 1.43
C VAL A 223 6.13 7.48 1.88
N LYS A 224 7.25 8.20 1.71
CA LYS A 224 7.30 9.66 1.88
C LYS A 224 6.99 10.41 0.59
N GLY A 225 7.18 9.76 -0.55
CA GLY A 225 6.88 10.25 -1.89
C GLY A 225 6.68 9.05 -2.81
N ASN A 226 6.12 9.26 -3.99
CA ASN A 226 5.77 8.19 -4.91
C ASN A 226 6.99 7.38 -5.33
N LYS A 227 6.90 6.05 -5.19
CA LYS A 227 7.94 5.08 -5.54
C LYS A 227 7.35 3.91 -6.35
N PHE A 228 6.60 4.25 -7.38
CA PHE A 228 6.05 3.24 -8.27
C PHE A 228 7.11 2.80 -9.28
N SER A 229 7.42 1.51 -9.26
CA SER A 229 8.42 0.87 -10.12
C SER A 229 7.77 -0.14 -11.05
N LEU A 230 8.41 -0.43 -12.18
CA LEU A 230 7.96 -1.41 -13.14
C LEU A 230 8.61 -2.78 -12.86
N ASP A 231 7.80 -3.81 -12.66
CA ASP A 231 8.25 -5.20 -12.62
C ASP A 231 7.93 -5.92 -13.93
N ILE A 232 8.98 -6.35 -14.62
CA ILE A 232 8.94 -7.18 -15.84
C ILE A 232 9.50 -8.58 -15.57
N THR A 233 9.99 -8.85 -14.36
CA THR A 233 10.66 -10.10 -14.01
C THR A 233 9.70 -11.22 -13.64
N GLY A 234 8.45 -10.89 -13.38
CA GLY A 234 7.46 -11.86 -12.93
C GLY A 234 7.63 -12.26 -11.46
N SER A 235 8.27 -11.42 -10.66
CA SER A 235 8.56 -11.69 -9.26
C SER A 235 7.31 -11.59 -8.38
N ALA A 236 7.30 -12.33 -7.26
CA ALA A 236 6.37 -12.07 -6.17
C ALA A 236 6.65 -10.73 -5.48
N PHE A 237 5.78 -10.29 -4.62
CA PHE A 237 5.95 -9.09 -3.80
C PHE A 237 5.35 -9.33 -2.41
N SER A 238 5.88 -8.63 -1.40
CA SER A 238 5.51 -8.85 0.00
C SER A 238 4.18 -8.20 0.37
N CYS A 239 3.24 -8.98 0.86
CA CYS A 239 1.97 -8.48 1.40
C CYS A 239 2.18 -7.51 2.57
N GLY A 240 1.43 -6.39 2.56
CA GLY A 240 1.47 -5.36 3.60
C GLY A 240 2.71 -4.45 3.56
N ARG A 241 3.73 -4.81 2.77
CA ARG A 241 4.94 -3.99 2.59
C ARG A 241 5.09 -3.49 1.16
N VAL A 242 4.67 -4.28 0.19
CA VAL A 242 4.64 -3.92 -1.23
C VAL A 242 3.30 -4.39 -1.79
N PHE A 243 2.68 -3.58 -2.59
CA PHE A 243 1.51 -3.95 -3.39
C PHE A 243 1.82 -3.82 -4.88
N SER A 244 0.97 -4.38 -5.72
CA SER A 244 1.11 -4.23 -7.16
C SER A 244 -0.15 -3.65 -7.79
N VAL A 245 0.03 -3.02 -8.95
CA VAL A 245 -1.04 -2.56 -9.83
C VAL A 245 -0.84 -3.18 -11.21
N THR A 246 -1.88 -3.86 -11.72
CA THR A 246 -1.91 -4.42 -13.07
C THR A 246 -2.93 -3.66 -13.92
N SER A 247 -2.67 -3.53 -15.21
CA SER A 247 -3.72 -3.10 -16.13
C SER A 247 -4.75 -4.23 -16.30
N GLU A 248 -6.01 -3.87 -16.28
CA GLU A 248 -7.16 -4.76 -16.56
C GLU A 248 -7.86 -4.35 -17.87
N ASP A 249 -7.37 -3.30 -18.54
CA ASP A 249 -7.85 -2.83 -19.85
C ASP A 249 -6.71 -2.96 -20.88
N GLU A 250 -6.95 -3.70 -21.95
CA GLU A 250 -5.96 -3.97 -22.98
C GLU A 250 -5.50 -2.71 -23.74
N ASN A 251 -6.30 -1.67 -23.74
CA ASN A 251 -5.97 -0.40 -24.38
C ASN A 251 -5.10 0.52 -23.48
N VAL A 252 -5.01 0.23 -22.19
CA VAL A 252 -4.26 1.06 -21.23
C VAL A 252 -3.01 0.31 -20.79
N SER A 253 -1.86 0.77 -21.25
CA SER A 253 -0.59 0.14 -20.90
C SER A 253 -0.20 0.34 -19.44
N VAL A 254 0.59 -0.57 -18.93
CA VAL A 254 1.16 -0.48 -17.57
C VAL A 254 2.06 0.75 -17.46
N GLU A 255 2.76 1.12 -18.54
CA GLU A 255 3.62 2.31 -18.62
C GLU A 255 2.83 3.61 -18.48
N TYR A 256 1.67 3.70 -19.14
CA TYR A 256 0.80 4.87 -18.98
C TYR A 256 0.32 5.03 -17.54
N ILE A 257 -0.08 3.92 -16.91
CA ILE A 257 -0.49 3.91 -15.50
C ILE A 257 0.70 4.29 -14.60
N LEU A 258 1.91 3.80 -14.90
CA LEU A 258 3.13 4.13 -14.15
C LEU A 258 3.45 5.63 -14.23
N ALA A 259 3.31 6.22 -15.43
CA ALA A 259 3.50 7.66 -15.62
C ALA A 259 2.54 8.47 -14.75
N PHE A 260 1.26 8.11 -14.78
CA PHE A 260 0.25 8.73 -13.95
C PHE A 260 0.55 8.60 -12.46
N LEU A 261 0.81 7.38 -11.97
CA LEU A 261 1.05 7.10 -10.55
C LEU A 261 2.30 7.82 -10.01
N ASN A 262 3.30 8.06 -10.84
CA ASN A 262 4.49 8.81 -10.47
C ASN A 262 4.40 10.32 -10.77
N SER A 263 3.29 10.82 -11.31
CA SER A 263 3.12 12.25 -11.56
C SER A 263 3.04 13.05 -10.27
N GLU A 264 3.46 14.31 -10.31
CA GLU A 264 3.31 15.24 -9.18
C GLU A 264 1.84 15.44 -8.79
N LEU A 265 0.96 15.38 -9.77
CA LEU A 265 -0.49 15.51 -9.55
C LEU A 265 -1.03 14.34 -8.72
N CYS A 266 -0.64 13.11 -9.05
CA CYS A 266 -1.01 11.93 -8.27
C CYS A 266 -0.39 11.96 -6.87
N GLU A 267 0.86 12.38 -6.74
CA GLU A 267 1.53 12.54 -5.45
C GLU A 267 0.82 13.58 -4.58
N PHE A 268 0.48 14.74 -5.14
CA PHE A 268 -0.30 15.75 -4.46
C PHE A 268 -1.65 15.20 -3.96
N TYR A 269 -2.37 14.48 -4.81
CA TYR A 269 -3.66 13.87 -4.43
C TYR A 269 -3.50 12.91 -3.26
N LEU A 270 -2.56 11.95 -3.37
CA LEU A 270 -2.30 10.96 -2.33
C LEU A 270 -1.82 11.58 -1.02
N HIS A 271 -0.97 12.60 -1.06
CA HIS A 271 -0.50 13.30 0.14
C HIS A 271 -1.61 14.09 0.87
N ASN A 272 -2.69 14.39 0.17
CA ASN A 272 -3.82 15.10 0.78
C ASN A 272 -5.00 14.20 1.14
N THR A 273 -5.04 12.94 0.68
CA THR A 273 -6.14 12.00 0.93
C THR A 273 -5.73 10.73 1.66
N ALA A 274 -4.48 10.28 1.52
CA ALA A 274 -3.99 9.08 2.21
C ALA A 274 -3.69 9.35 3.70
N ALA A 275 -3.78 8.29 4.51
CA ALA A 275 -3.48 8.39 5.93
C ALA A 275 -1.98 8.66 6.17
N LEU A 276 -1.69 9.70 6.93
CA LEU A 276 -0.34 10.01 7.38
C LEU A 276 0.07 9.04 8.51
N LYS A 277 1.29 8.52 8.41
CA LYS A 277 1.93 7.64 9.40
C LYS A 277 3.10 8.35 10.07
N GLN A 278 3.53 7.82 11.21
CA GLN A 278 4.66 8.35 11.95
C GLN A 278 5.91 8.48 11.07
N GLY A 279 6.67 9.54 11.28
CA GLY A 279 7.88 9.85 10.52
C GLY A 279 7.61 10.43 9.12
N GLY A 280 6.39 10.92 8.86
CA GLY A 280 6.01 11.57 7.60
C GLY A 280 5.76 10.59 6.45
N TYR A 281 5.44 9.32 6.75
CA TYR A 281 5.06 8.35 5.74
C TYR A 281 3.56 8.42 5.44
N TYR A 282 3.18 8.28 4.19
CA TYR A 282 1.80 8.11 3.74
C TYR A 282 1.50 6.63 3.52
N SER A 283 0.31 6.21 3.97
CA SER A 283 -0.13 4.82 3.80
C SER A 283 -0.95 4.70 2.51
N TYR A 284 -0.37 4.07 1.49
CA TYR A 284 -1.03 3.80 0.21
C TYR A 284 -1.75 2.45 0.31
N SER A 285 -3.03 2.51 0.64
CA SER A 285 -3.90 1.33 0.62
C SER A 285 -4.40 1.03 -0.80
N SER A 286 -4.84 -0.21 -1.04
CA SER A 286 -5.50 -0.56 -2.30
C SER A 286 -6.70 0.34 -2.60
N THR A 287 -7.48 0.68 -1.58
CA THR A 287 -8.62 1.61 -1.74
C THR A 287 -8.15 3.00 -2.17
N ALA A 288 -7.08 3.54 -1.55
CA ALA A 288 -6.56 4.84 -1.92
C ALA A 288 -6.07 4.89 -3.38
N ILE A 289 -5.45 3.81 -3.85
CA ILE A 289 -4.97 3.69 -5.24
C ILE A 289 -6.15 3.46 -6.20
N ASP A 290 -7.06 2.55 -5.89
CA ASP A 290 -8.20 2.20 -6.74
C ASP A 290 -9.14 3.39 -6.98
N THR A 291 -9.26 4.30 -6.01
CA THR A 291 -10.14 5.48 -6.08
C THR A 291 -9.48 6.75 -6.64
N LEU A 292 -8.23 6.68 -7.08
CA LEU A 292 -7.55 7.81 -7.71
C LEU A 292 -8.34 8.33 -8.92
N PRO A 293 -8.61 9.64 -9.01
CA PRO A 293 -9.14 10.24 -10.23
C PRO A 293 -8.18 9.97 -11.39
N PHE A 294 -8.63 9.29 -12.44
CA PHE A 294 -7.77 8.84 -13.52
C PHE A 294 -8.32 9.25 -14.87
N ILE A 295 -7.44 9.73 -15.73
CA ILE A 295 -7.78 10.06 -17.10
C ILE A 295 -6.88 9.28 -18.06
N TYR A 296 -7.49 8.63 -19.03
CA TYR A 296 -6.79 8.01 -20.14
C TYR A 296 -7.04 8.81 -21.42
N ASP A 297 -5.96 9.29 -22.04
CA ASP A 297 -5.99 9.97 -23.32
C ASP A 297 -5.28 9.11 -24.39
N PRO A 298 -6.01 8.38 -25.24
CA PRO A 298 -5.41 7.49 -26.23
C PRO A 298 -4.56 8.24 -27.26
N LYS A 299 -4.78 9.54 -27.48
CA LYS A 299 -3.98 10.34 -28.41
C LYS A 299 -2.58 10.64 -27.87
N LYS A 300 -2.43 10.68 -26.56
CA LYS A 300 -1.15 10.95 -25.88
C LYS A 300 -0.49 9.69 -25.34
N ALA A 301 -1.18 8.56 -25.36
CA ALA A 301 -0.71 7.33 -24.73
C ALA A 301 0.66 6.91 -25.26
N ILE A 302 0.87 6.87 -26.57
CA ILE A 302 2.12 6.47 -27.21
C ILE A 302 3.29 7.36 -26.78
N ASP A 303 3.08 8.66 -26.71
CA ASP A 303 4.13 9.61 -26.32
C ASP A 303 4.49 9.46 -24.84
N VAL A 304 3.50 9.30 -23.97
CA VAL A 304 3.70 9.05 -22.53
C VAL A 304 4.46 7.73 -22.31
N GLU A 305 4.08 6.65 -23.00
CA GLU A 305 4.74 5.35 -22.92
C GLU A 305 6.21 5.42 -23.34
N ARG A 306 6.50 6.12 -24.46
CA ARG A 306 7.88 6.33 -24.91
C ARG A 306 8.73 7.07 -23.88
N LEU A 307 8.18 8.09 -23.23
CA LEU A 307 8.88 8.82 -22.18
C LEU A 307 9.21 7.91 -21.00
N VAL A 308 8.29 7.07 -20.58
CA VAL A 308 8.52 6.12 -19.46
C VAL A 308 9.56 5.08 -19.79
N ILE A 309 9.57 4.54 -21.01
CA ILE A 309 10.54 3.51 -21.44
C ILE A 309 11.97 4.09 -21.55
N ASN A 310 12.09 5.38 -21.79
CA ASN A 310 13.39 6.06 -21.93
C ASN A 310 13.98 6.60 -20.62
N ILE A 311 13.27 6.42 -19.48
CA ILE A 311 13.77 6.76 -18.14
C ILE A 311 14.44 5.54 -17.52
#